data_6f90e73a1f023926b5477976aec14cad
#
_entry.id   6f90e73a1f023926b5477976aec14cad
#
_cell.length_a   1.000
_cell.length_b   1.000
_cell.length_c   1.000
_cell.angle_alpha   90.00
_cell.angle_beta   90.00
_cell.angle_gamma   90.00
#
_symmetry.space_group_name_H-M   'P 1'
#
loop_
_entity.id
_entity.type
_entity.pdbx_description
1 polymer ?
#
loop_
_entity_poly.entity_id
_entity_poly.type
_entity_poly.pdbx_seq_one_letter_code
_entity_poly.pdbx_strand_id
1 'polypeptide(L)'
;MASFAQVGISVNIAPPELPVYEQPVCPGDGYIWTPGYWAWGDSAYYWVPGDWVMAPQVGFLWTPGYWGWRGDGFFFNEGYWGLSVGFYGGINYGFGYFGRGYEGGRWDNGQFFYNTAYNRVNGGAIHNVYNARGGESGGTRVSYNGGKGGIEARATSQEEAAANGRHTAPVAAQTQRAQAARNNPQQRSSANGAAVHPKDLAPIARSAAPHTGNAKLDQKYQKQQDQLNARQNQDRQKLQQQQDKEHQRQSKQQASKVKTQQTEQRHQQQTHQMQARHTQQSQQMQQRQSGGGGGSHGGGGGRH
;
A
#
# COMPACT_ATOMS: atom_id res chain seq x y z
N MET A 1 -15.76 7.12 -34.18
CA MET A 1 -15.62 6.92 -32.72
C MET A 1 -15.42 5.44 -32.50
N ALA A 2 -14.20 5.02 -32.17
CA ALA A 2 -13.93 3.63 -31.85
C ALA A 2 -14.31 3.39 -30.37
N SER A 3 -15.41 2.66 -30.15
CA SER A 3 -15.80 2.17 -28.82
C SER A 3 -14.82 1.05 -28.47
N PHE A 4 -13.87 1.31 -27.59
CA PHE A 4 -13.09 0.23 -27.00
C PHE A 4 -14.02 -0.54 -26.06
N ALA A 5 -14.39 -1.74 -26.44
CA ALA A 5 -15.08 -2.68 -25.56
C ALA A 5 -14.11 -2.99 -24.41
N GLN A 6 -14.38 -2.43 -23.24
CA GLN A 6 -13.69 -2.77 -22.01
C GLN A 6 -14.09 -4.21 -21.67
N VAL A 7 -13.18 -5.16 -21.84
CA VAL A 7 -13.39 -6.55 -21.38
C VAL A 7 -13.39 -6.51 -19.86
N GLY A 8 -14.56 -6.37 -19.29
CA GLY A 8 -14.74 -6.37 -17.83
C GLY A 8 -14.53 -7.79 -17.29
N ILE A 9 -13.53 -7.98 -16.46
CA ILE A 9 -13.37 -9.22 -15.67
C ILE A 9 -14.35 -9.14 -14.50
N SER A 10 -15.33 -10.03 -14.45
CA SER A 10 -16.23 -10.22 -13.31
C SER A 10 -15.70 -11.33 -12.41
N VAL A 11 -15.63 -11.08 -11.12
CA VAL A 11 -15.10 -12.01 -10.12
C VAL A 11 -16.12 -12.15 -8.97
N ASN A 12 -16.48 -13.39 -8.62
CA ASN A 12 -17.43 -13.66 -7.53
C ASN A 12 -16.78 -13.70 -6.13
N ILE A 13 -15.47 -13.53 -6.07
CA ILE A 13 -14.69 -13.53 -4.84
C ILE A 13 -14.32 -12.08 -4.51
N ALA A 14 -14.59 -11.64 -3.28
CA ALA A 14 -14.23 -10.29 -2.86
C ALA A 14 -12.71 -10.08 -2.89
N PRO A 15 -12.24 -8.89 -3.32
CA PRO A 15 -10.84 -8.55 -3.21
C PRO A 15 -10.36 -8.59 -1.75
N PRO A 16 -9.10 -9.01 -1.51
CA PRO A 16 -8.54 -9.00 -0.18
C PRO A 16 -8.46 -7.60 0.44
N GLU A 17 -8.32 -7.54 1.76
CA GLU A 17 -7.95 -6.26 2.40
C GLU A 17 -6.66 -5.70 1.82
N LEU A 18 -6.55 -4.37 1.78
CA LEU A 18 -5.30 -3.72 1.39
C LEU A 18 -4.16 -4.15 2.34
N PRO A 19 -3.02 -4.61 1.83
CA PRO A 19 -1.87 -4.90 2.65
C PRO A 19 -1.32 -3.62 3.28
N VAL A 20 -0.67 -3.77 4.43
CA VAL A 20 0.13 -2.66 4.99
C VAL A 20 1.49 -2.69 4.31
N TYR A 21 1.87 -1.58 3.70
CA TYR A 21 3.15 -1.44 3.01
C TYR A 21 3.75 -0.05 3.24
N GLU A 22 5.04 0.06 3.01
CA GLU A 22 5.76 1.33 3.11
C GLU A 22 5.90 1.97 1.73
N GLN A 23 5.73 3.29 1.68
CA GLN A 23 6.02 4.07 0.49
C GLN A 23 7.54 4.24 0.37
N PRO A 24 8.17 3.89 -0.76
CA PRO A 24 9.56 4.22 -1.00
C PRO A 24 9.76 5.75 -1.08
N VAL A 25 10.99 6.20 -0.91
CA VAL A 25 11.33 7.61 -1.06
C VAL A 25 11.09 8.05 -2.50
N CYS A 26 10.49 9.24 -2.69
CA CYS A 26 10.27 9.82 -4.01
C CYS A 26 11.61 9.99 -4.76
N PRO A 27 11.73 9.51 -5.99
CA PRO A 27 13.01 9.53 -6.73
C PRO A 27 13.39 10.92 -7.26
N GLY A 28 12.43 11.85 -7.40
CA GLY A 28 12.68 13.18 -7.93
C GLY A 28 11.43 14.00 -8.20
N ASP A 29 11.60 15.20 -8.73
CA ASP A 29 10.50 16.09 -9.07
C ASP A 29 9.62 15.53 -10.19
N GLY A 30 8.31 15.84 -10.15
CA GLY A 30 7.33 15.43 -11.15
C GLY A 30 6.81 14.01 -11.02
N TYR A 31 7.36 13.21 -10.10
CA TYR A 31 6.83 11.88 -9.78
C TYR A 31 5.62 12.00 -8.87
N ILE A 32 4.55 11.31 -9.20
CA ILE A 32 3.33 11.24 -8.40
C ILE A 32 3.17 9.82 -7.88
N TRP A 33 2.79 9.68 -6.61
CA TRP A 33 2.52 8.39 -6.02
C TRP A 33 1.28 7.76 -6.64
N THR A 34 1.42 6.54 -7.16
CA THR A 34 0.32 5.69 -7.59
C THR A 34 0.22 4.52 -6.62
N PRO A 35 -0.87 4.44 -5.82
CA PRO A 35 -0.95 3.44 -4.76
C PRO A 35 -1.06 2.03 -5.33
N GLY A 36 -0.66 1.03 -4.53
CA GLY A 36 -0.84 -0.36 -4.89
C GLY A 36 -2.31 -0.77 -4.88
N TYR A 37 -2.62 -1.82 -5.64
CA TYR A 37 -3.98 -2.34 -5.77
C TYR A 37 -3.99 -3.85 -6.01
N TRP A 38 -5.12 -4.47 -5.74
CA TRP A 38 -5.34 -5.86 -6.12
C TRP A 38 -5.75 -5.94 -7.60
N ALA A 39 -5.06 -6.76 -8.36
CA ALA A 39 -5.46 -7.14 -9.71
C ALA A 39 -5.86 -8.61 -9.73
N TRP A 40 -6.68 -9.01 -10.72
CA TRP A 40 -7.10 -10.40 -10.88
C TRP A 40 -6.25 -11.10 -11.94
N GLY A 41 -5.69 -12.27 -11.59
CA GLY A 41 -5.02 -13.18 -12.52
C GLY A 41 -5.94 -14.31 -12.97
N ASP A 42 -5.37 -15.42 -13.37
CA ASP A 42 -6.13 -16.54 -13.96
C ASP A 42 -7.13 -17.17 -12.98
N SER A 43 -6.84 -17.14 -11.67
CA SER A 43 -7.69 -17.77 -10.65
C SER A 43 -7.57 -17.11 -9.26
N ALA A 44 -6.78 -16.06 -9.10
CA ALA A 44 -6.53 -15.42 -7.83
C ALA A 44 -6.19 -13.93 -7.97
N TYR A 45 -6.42 -13.18 -6.90
CA TYR A 45 -5.89 -11.82 -6.81
C TYR A 45 -4.38 -11.85 -6.65
N TYR A 46 -3.71 -10.86 -7.25
CA TYR A 46 -2.30 -10.57 -7.01
C TYR A 46 -2.13 -9.09 -6.70
N TRP A 47 -1.18 -8.80 -5.82
CA TRP A 47 -0.88 -7.44 -5.42
C TRP A 47 0.03 -6.75 -6.41
N VAL A 48 -0.41 -5.64 -6.95
CA VAL A 48 0.43 -4.71 -7.72
C VAL A 48 0.93 -3.65 -6.76
N PRO A 49 2.23 -3.65 -6.42
CA PRO A 49 2.78 -2.66 -5.49
C PRO A 49 2.66 -1.24 -6.03
N GLY A 50 2.42 -0.27 -5.13
CA GLY A 50 2.47 1.14 -5.49
C GLY A 50 3.85 1.58 -5.96
N ASP A 51 3.87 2.65 -6.75
CA ASP A 51 5.09 3.22 -7.30
C ASP A 51 5.00 4.72 -7.51
N TRP A 52 6.16 5.36 -7.58
CA TRP A 52 6.31 6.71 -8.04
C TRP A 52 6.36 6.74 -9.57
N VAL A 53 5.46 7.48 -10.18
CA VAL A 53 5.29 7.49 -11.64
C VAL A 53 5.33 8.92 -12.13
N MET A 54 6.10 9.17 -13.17
CA MET A 54 6.12 10.47 -13.84
C MET A 54 4.76 10.72 -14.50
N ALA A 55 4.12 11.85 -14.17
CA ALA A 55 2.87 12.22 -14.79
C ALA A 55 3.04 12.37 -16.32
N PRO A 56 2.10 11.85 -17.15
CA PRO A 56 2.23 11.92 -18.60
C PRO A 56 2.13 13.35 -19.14
N GLN A 57 1.54 14.24 -18.38
CA GLN A 57 1.42 15.66 -18.69
C GLN A 57 1.45 16.47 -17.39
N VAL A 58 2.02 17.69 -17.46
CA VAL A 58 1.95 18.66 -16.38
C VAL A 58 0.48 18.96 -16.06
N GLY A 59 0.13 19.03 -14.80
CA GLY A 59 -1.23 19.23 -14.32
C GLY A 59 -2.04 17.94 -14.12
N PHE A 60 -1.57 16.79 -14.61
CA PHE A 60 -2.30 15.53 -14.42
C PHE A 60 -2.04 14.93 -13.05
N LEU A 61 -3.11 14.40 -12.46
CA LEU A 61 -3.14 13.62 -11.21
C LEU A 61 -3.63 12.21 -11.51
N TRP A 62 -3.23 11.27 -10.68
CA TRP A 62 -3.65 9.87 -10.80
C TRP A 62 -4.95 9.63 -10.07
N THR A 63 -5.94 9.05 -10.73
CA THR A 63 -7.13 8.45 -10.12
C THR A 63 -6.87 6.94 -9.98
N PRO A 64 -6.79 6.39 -8.76
CA PRO A 64 -6.57 4.96 -8.56
C PRO A 64 -7.69 4.09 -9.16
N GLY A 65 -7.33 2.95 -9.73
CA GLY A 65 -8.31 1.93 -10.09
C GLY A 65 -8.87 1.25 -8.84
N TYR A 66 -10.11 0.74 -8.93
CA TYR A 66 -10.78 0.12 -7.80
C TYR A 66 -11.73 -0.99 -8.21
N TRP A 67 -11.99 -1.91 -7.29
CA TRP A 67 -13.02 -2.93 -7.43
C TRP A 67 -14.37 -2.40 -6.96
N GLY A 68 -15.40 -2.57 -7.79
CA GLY A 68 -16.78 -2.21 -7.46
C GLY A 68 -17.73 -3.41 -7.62
N TRP A 69 -18.67 -3.57 -6.70
CA TRP A 69 -19.72 -4.58 -6.79
C TRP A 69 -20.87 -4.11 -7.72
N ARG A 70 -21.28 -4.95 -8.66
CA ARG A 70 -22.37 -4.64 -9.61
C ARG A 70 -23.43 -5.74 -9.64
N GLY A 71 -23.98 -6.08 -8.45
CA GLY A 71 -25.09 -6.99 -8.31
C GLY A 71 -24.75 -8.48 -8.29
N ASP A 72 -23.90 -8.94 -9.20
CA ASP A 72 -23.54 -10.35 -9.39
C ASP A 72 -22.04 -10.64 -9.31
N GLY A 73 -21.21 -9.60 -9.23
CA GLY A 73 -19.74 -9.75 -9.15
C GLY A 73 -18.99 -8.46 -8.91
N PHE A 74 -17.71 -8.62 -8.65
CA PHE A 74 -16.75 -7.53 -8.56
C PHE A 74 -16.16 -7.23 -9.92
N PHE A 75 -16.18 -5.96 -10.31
CA PHE A 75 -15.61 -5.45 -11.54
C PHE A 75 -14.50 -4.46 -11.24
N PHE A 76 -13.39 -4.59 -11.94
CA PHE A 76 -12.29 -3.64 -11.79
C PHE A 76 -12.54 -2.41 -12.66
N ASN A 77 -12.54 -1.25 -12.05
CA ASN A 77 -12.55 0.04 -12.74
C ASN A 77 -11.10 0.51 -12.82
N GLU A 78 -10.58 0.62 -14.04
CA GLU A 78 -9.18 1.01 -14.24
C GLU A 78 -8.90 2.44 -13.78
N GLY A 79 -7.70 2.67 -13.23
CA GLY A 79 -7.23 4.01 -12.92
C GLY A 79 -6.82 4.77 -14.18
N TYR A 80 -6.75 6.09 -14.07
CA TYR A 80 -6.40 6.98 -15.16
C TYR A 80 -5.71 8.25 -14.68
N TRP A 81 -5.02 8.92 -15.59
CA TRP A 81 -4.44 10.24 -15.41
C TRP A 81 -5.38 11.31 -15.93
N GLY A 82 -5.64 12.36 -15.15
CA GLY A 82 -6.51 13.47 -15.52
C GLY A 82 -6.19 14.77 -14.77
N LEU A 83 -6.83 15.87 -15.16
CA LEU A 83 -6.64 17.19 -14.53
C LEU A 83 -7.16 17.25 -13.07
N SER A 84 -8.05 16.35 -12.72
CA SER A 84 -8.57 16.19 -11.36
C SER A 84 -8.73 14.71 -11.03
N VAL A 85 -8.68 14.37 -9.74
CA VAL A 85 -8.90 13.01 -9.28
C VAL A 85 -10.39 12.71 -9.29
N GLY A 86 -10.78 11.63 -9.94
CA GLY A 86 -12.14 11.13 -9.99
C GLY A 86 -12.45 10.16 -8.85
N PHE A 87 -13.58 9.49 -8.96
CA PHE A 87 -14.01 8.50 -7.98
C PHE A 87 -13.15 7.22 -8.05
N TYR A 88 -12.69 6.76 -6.89
CA TYR A 88 -11.93 5.53 -6.74
C TYR A 88 -12.48 4.62 -5.62
N GLY A 89 -13.82 4.50 -5.60
CA GLY A 89 -14.53 3.55 -4.73
C GLY A 89 -14.63 3.97 -3.26
N GLY A 90 -14.22 5.17 -2.88
CA GLY A 90 -14.16 5.58 -1.47
C GLY A 90 -13.06 4.86 -0.68
N ILE A 91 -12.12 4.20 -1.35
CA ILE A 91 -11.12 3.34 -0.75
C ILE A 91 -9.97 4.18 -0.17
N ASN A 92 -9.58 3.89 1.08
CA ASN A 92 -8.42 4.51 1.68
C ASN A 92 -7.15 3.74 1.30
N TYR A 93 -6.47 4.19 0.24
CA TYR A 93 -5.19 3.63 -0.20
C TYR A 93 -3.98 4.16 0.61
N GLY A 94 -4.19 5.14 1.48
CA GLY A 94 -3.11 5.84 2.17
C GLY A 94 -2.35 6.84 1.29
N PHE A 95 -1.29 7.43 1.83
CA PHE A 95 -0.34 8.31 1.11
C PHE A 95 -1.01 9.45 0.31
N GLY A 96 -2.05 10.04 0.91
CA GLY A 96 -2.82 11.12 0.29
C GLY A 96 -4.10 10.70 -0.42
N TYR A 97 -4.38 9.41 -0.61
CA TYR A 97 -5.63 8.87 -1.15
C TYR A 97 -6.50 8.31 -0.02
N PHE A 98 -7.33 9.16 0.59
CA PHE A 98 -8.14 8.82 1.78
C PHE A 98 -9.62 8.63 1.46
N GLY A 99 -9.92 8.03 0.32
CA GLY A 99 -11.28 7.73 -0.13
C GLY A 99 -11.83 8.73 -1.13
N ARG A 100 -11.35 9.98 -1.12
CA ARG A 100 -11.71 11.05 -2.06
C ARG A 100 -10.54 11.97 -2.37
N GLY A 101 -10.45 12.44 -3.61
CA GLY A 101 -9.42 13.39 -4.02
C GLY A 101 -8.00 12.89 -3.80
N TYR A 102 -7.04 13.82 -3.74
CA TYR A 102 -5.64 13.54 -3.46
C TYR A 102 -5.02 14.65 -2.62
N GLU A 103 -4.48 14.29 -1.47
CA GLU A 103 -3.83 15.20 -0.52
C GLU A 103 -2.30 15.05 -0.48
N GLY A 104 -1.75 14.12 -1.24
CA GLY A 104 -0.30 13.87 -1.28
C GLY A 104 0.49 14.93 -2.04
N GLY A 105 -0.17 15.83 -2.77
CA GLY A 105 0.49 16.92 -3.48
C GLY A 105 -0.45 17.68 -4.43
N ARG A 106 0.09 18.72 -5.04
CA ARG A 106 -0.65 19.54 -6.00
C ARG A 106 0.26 20.16 -7.05
N TRP A 107 -0.30 20.43 -8.19
CA TRP A 107 0.35 21.24 -9.21
C TRP A 107 0.17 22.74 -8.91
N ASP A 108 1.25 23.50 -9.03
CA ASP A 108 1.25 24.96 -8.97
C ASP A 108 2.29 25.51 -9.95
N ASN A 109 1.87 26.41 -10.85
CA ASN A 109 2.73 27.02 -11.86
C ASN A 109 3.59 26.00 -12.66
N GLY A 110 3.03 24.85 -13.00
CA GLY A 110 3.73 23.81 -13.76
C GLY A 110 4.70 22.94 -12.96
N GLN A 111 4.82 23.16 -11.66
CA GLN A 111 5.64 22.38 -10.73
C GLN A 111 4.75 21.58 -9.78
N PHE A 112 5.20 20.37 -9.42
CA PHE A 112 4.48 19.55 -8.47
C PHE A 112 5.01 19.79 -7.06
N PHE A 113 4.12 20.17 -6.13
CA PHE A 113 4.41 20.40 -4.73
C PHE A 113 3.98 19.19 -3.92
N TYR A 114 4.90 18.61 -3.16
CA TYR A 114 4.69 17.41 -2.36
C TYR A 114 4.23 17.72 -0.95
N ASN A 115 3.20 17.04 -0.48
CA ASN A 115 2.78 17.09 0.90
C ASN A 115 3.58 16.10 1.76
N THR A 116 4.51 16.62 2.56
CA THR A 116 5.38 15.80 3.42
C THR A 116 4.66 15.18 4.61
N ALA A 117 3.41 15.57 4.90
CA ALA A 117 2.57 14.90 5.88
C ALA A 117 2.20 13.47 5.44
N TYR A 118 2.19 13.19 4.13
CA TYR A 118 1.73 11.94 3.54
C TYR A 118 2.76 11.26 2.62
N ASN A 119 3.79 11.97 2.19
CA ASN A 119 4.80 11.44 1.27
C ASN A 119 6.20 11.45 1.86
N ARG A 120 6.94 10.39 1.54
CA ARG A 120 8.37 10.29 1.83
C ARG A 120 9.16 10.94 0.70
N VAL A 121 9.59 12.17 0.91
CA VAL A 121 10.41 12.92 -0.05
C VAL A 121 11.82 13.15 0.50
N ASN A 122 12.81 13.13 -0.40
CA ASN A 122 14.18 13.49 -0.05
C ASN A 122 14.34 15.01 -0.12
N GLY A 123 14.40 15.67 1.03
CA GLY A 123 14.53 17.13 1.14
C GLY A 123 15.83 17.71 0.55
N GLY A 124 16.85 16.88 0.25
CA GLY A 124 18.04 17.31 -0.47
C GLY A 124 17.87 17.35 -2.00
N ALA A 125 16.86 16.67 -2.55
CA ALA A 125 16.63 16.59 -3.99
C ALA A 125 15.31 17.28 -4.41
N ILE A 126 14.33 17.39 -3.51
CA ILE A 126 13.00 17.94 -3.81
C ILE A 126 12.77 19.13 -2.88
N HIS A 127 12.63 20.33 -3.46
CA HIS A 127 12.45 21.58 -2.73
C HIS A 127 10.99 22.07 -2.73
N ASN A 128 10.18 21.63 -3.69
CA ASN A 128 8.77 21.99 -3.81
C ASN A 128 7.94 21.16 -2.82
N VAL A 129 7.97 21.53 -1.54
CA VAL A 129 7.31 20.77 -0.48
C VAL A 129 6.43 21.68 0.38
N TYR A 130 5.40 21.10 0.96
CA TYR A 130 4.60 21.70 2.02
C TYR A 130 4.19 20.62 3.03
N ASN A 131 3.67 21.03 4.19
CA ASN A 131 3.17 20.11 5.20
C ASN A 131 1.77 20.57 5.62
N ALA A 132 0.76 19.82 5.20
CA ALA A 132 -0.62 20.07 5.56
C ALA A 132 -1.32 18.74 5.85
N ARG A 133 -1.95 18.64 7.00
CA ARG A 133 -2.81 17.50 7.36
C ARG A 133 -4.25 17.92 7.15
N GLY A 134 -4.98 17.22 6.27
CA GLY A 134 -6.37 17.46 5.96
C GLY A 134 -7.22 16.21 6.13
N GLY A 135 -6.87 15.12 5.50
CA GLY A 135 -7.62 13.88 5.56
C GLY A 135 -7.27 13.00 6.75
N GLU A 136 -8.24 12.21 7.21
CA GLU A 136 -8.00 11.19 8.22
C GLU A 136 -7.22 10.02 7.60
N SER A 137 -6.00 9.81 8.06
CA SER A 137 -5.17 8.64 7.70
C SER A 137 -5.65 7.33 8.34
N GLY A 138 -6.73 7.38 9.14
CA GLY A 138 -7.34 6.23 9.81
C GLY A 138 -8.58 5.77 9.04
N GLY A 139 -8.57 4.54 8.54
CA GLY A 139 -9.72 3.96 7.83
C GLY A 139 -9.66 2.44 7.79
N THR A 140 -10.74 1.85 7.29
CA THR A 140 -10.79 0.42 7.03
C THR A 140 -9.80 0.05 5.92
N ARG A 141 -9.26 -1.16 5.95
CA ARG A 141 -8.42 -1.71 4.89
C ARG A 141 -9.23 -2.38 3.77
N VAL A 142 -10.54 -2.12 3.75
CA VAL A 142 -11.43 -2.63 2.69
C VAL A 142 -10.99 -2.08 1.35
N SER A 143 -10.82 -2.96 0.36
CA SER A 143 -10.23 -2.68 -0.95
C SER A 143 -11.24 -2.62 -2.09
N TYR A 144 -12.54 -2.57 -1.76
CA TYR A 144 -13.62 -2.57 -2.75
C TYR A 144 -14.81 -1.74 -2.29
N ASN A 145 -15.59 -1.29 -3.27
CA ASN A 145 -16.83 -0.53 -3.09
C ASN A 145 -18.05 -1.41 -3.35
N GLY A 146 -19.07 -1.27 -2.51
CA GLY A 146 -20.32 -2.01 -2.63
C GLY A 146 -20.23 -3.48 -2.24
N GLY A 147 -21.37 -4.18 -2.27
CA GLY A 147 -21.47 -5.57 -1.84
C GLY A 147 -21.35 -5.78 -0.34
N LYS A 148 -21.37 -7.04 0.08
CA LYS A 148 -21.31 -7.37 1.51
C LYS A 148 -19.91 -7.07 2.07
N GLY A 149 -19.84 -6.13 3.00
CA GLY A 149 -18.59 -5.74 3.67
C GLY A 149 -17.74 -4.73 2.90
N GLY A 150 -18.20 -4.26 1.74
CA GLY A 150 -17.55 -3.22 0.96
C GLY A 150 -17.86 -1.81 1.47
N ILE A 151 -17.15 -0.83 0.94
CA ILE A 151 -17.37 0.59 1.23
C ILE A 151 -18.61 1.05 0.47
N GLU A 152 -19.52 1.72 1.16
CA GLU A 152 -20.73 2.30 0.56
C GLU A 152 -20.49 3.77 0.19
N ALA A 153 -19.60 4.03 -0.76
CA ALA A 153 -19.37 5.37 -1.27
C ALA A 153 -19.97 5.52 -2.68
N ARG A 154 -20.39 6.75 -3.00
CA ARG A 154 -20.87 7.13 -4.33
C ARG A 154 -20.03 8.27 -4.87
N ALA A 155 -19.86 8.31 -6.19
CA ALA A 155 -19.22 9.42 -6.85
C ALA A 155 -20.00 10.72 -6.62
N THR A 156 -19.28 11.81 -6.44
CA THR A 156 -19.83 13.16 -6.50
C THR A 156 -19.92 13.63 -7.95
N SER A 157 -20.73 14.64 -8.23
CA SER A 157 -20.80 15.24 -9.58
C SER A 157 -19.44 15.72 -10.09
N GLN A 158 -18.56 16.16 -9.20
CA GLN A 158 -17.21 16.59 -9.56
C GLN A 158 -16.31 15.40 -9.94
N GLU A 159 -16.41 14.27 -9.22
CA GLU A 159 -15.69 13.03 -9.52
C GLU A 159 -16.20 12.40 -10.82
N GLU A 160 -17.51 12.47 -11.08
CA GLU A 160 -18.11 12.04 -12.36
C GLU A 160 -17.65 12.92 -13.51
N ALA A 161 -17.60 14.24 -13.33
CA ALA A 161 -17.07 15.17 -14.32
C ALA A 161 -15.58 14.88 -14.64
N ALA A 162 -14.78 14.52 -13.63
CA ALA A 162 -13.39 14.11 -13.82
C ALA A 162 -13.27 12.84 -14.68
N ALA A 163 -14.13 11.85 -14.45
CA ALA A 163 -14.15 10.61 -15.24
C ALA A 163 -14.59 10.84 -16.69
N ASN A 164 -15.47 11.79 -16.95
CA ASN A 164 -15.96 12.14 -18.28
C ASN A 164 -15.06 13.19 -18.98
N GLY A 165 -14.11 13.77 -18.26
CA GLY A 165 -13.20 14.78 -18.77
C GLY A 165 -12.04 14.19 -19.59
N ARG A 166 -11.08 15.06 -19.94
CA ARG A 166 -9.85 14.62 -20.61
C ARG A 166 -9.00 13.76 -19.67
N HIS A 167 -8.79 12.51 -20.02
CA HIS A 167 -7.98 11.57 -19.26
C HIS A 167 -7.10 10.71 -20.17
N THR A 168 -6.07 10.11 -19.59
CA THR A 168 -5.11 9.23 -20.25
C THR A 168 -4.98 7.93 -19.45
N ALA A 169 -4.89 6.81 -20.15
CA ALA A 169 -4.67 5.48 -19.57
C ALA A 169 -3.35 5.41 -18.76
N PRO A 170 -3.16 4.36 -17.94
CA PRO A 170 -1.90 4.08 -17.28
C PRO A 170 -0.72 4.12 -18.24
N VAL A 171 0.40 4.71 -17.81
CA VAL A 171 1.62 4.78 -18.61
C VAL A 171 2.35 3.43 -18.64
N ALA A 172 3.29 3.25 -19.57
CA ALA A 172 4.03 2.00 -19.76
C ALA A 172 4.68 1.46 -18.48
N ALA A 173 5.23 2.34 -17.62
CA ALA A 173 5.81 1.94 -16.33
C ALA A 173 4.80 1.24 -15.41
N GLN A 174 3.56 1.74 -15.37
CA GLN A 174 2.48 1.16 -14.55
C GLN A 174 2.05 -0.22 -15.11
N THR A 175 1.89 -0.33 -16.43
CA THR A 175 1.52 -1.61 -17.09
C THR A 175 2.61 -2.66 -16.96
N GLN A 176 3.89 -2.28 -17.11
CA GLN A 176 5.04 -3.18 -16.90
C GLN A 176 5.09 -3.68 -15.45
N ARG A 177 4.84 -2.81 -14.47
CA ARG A 177 4.79 -3.19 -13.06
C ARG A 177 3.65 -4.18 -12.77
N ALA A 178 2.47 -3.94 -13.32
CA ALA A 178 1.34 -4.87 -13.20
C ALA A 178 1.66 -6.25 -13.80
N GLN A 179 2.33 -6.29 -14.97
CA GLN A 179 2.79 -7.53 -15.58
C GLN A 179 3.86 -8.24 -14.74
N ALA A 180 4.84 -7.50 -14.20
CA ALA A 180 5.84 -8.07 -13.32
C ALA A 180 5.22 -8.66 -12.04
N ALA A 181 4.24 -7.96 -11.45
CA ALA A 181 3.49 -8.44 -10.29
C ALA A 181 2.69 -9.71 -10.62
N ARG A 182 2.03 -9.77 -11.78
CA ARG A 182 1.30 -10.95 -12.24
C ARG A 182 2.18 -12.20 -12.34
N ASN A 183 3.41 -12.02 -12.79
CA ASN A 183 4.37 -13.10 -12.98
C ASN A 183 5.10 -13.49 -11.68
N ASN A 184 4.93 -12.71 -10.60
CA ASN A 184 5.58 -12.98 -9.32
C ASN A 184 4.64 -13.82 -8.41
N PRO A 185 4.99 -15.10 -8.12
CA PRO A 185 4.17 -15.94 -7.25
C PRO A 185 3.98 -15.36 -5.84
N GLN A 186 4.93 -14.56 -5.36
CA GLN A 186 4.87 -13.93 -4.02
C GLN A 186 3.82 -12.80 -3.93
N GLN A 187 3.35 -12.30 -5.06
CA GLN A 187 2.32 -11.27 -5.12
C GLN A 187 0.90 -11.86 -5.19
N ARG A 188 0.77 -13.16 -5.36
CA ARG A 188 -0.54 -13.84 -5.45
C ARG A 188 -1.16 -13.95 -4.06
N SER A 189 -2.44 -13.63 -3.98
CA SER A 189 -3.24 -13.98 -2.81
C SER A 189 -3.64 -15.47 -2.90
N SER A 190 -3.74 -16.13 -1.75
CA SER A 190 -4.47 -17.39 -1.71
C SER A 190 -5.93 -17.16 -2.13
N ALA A 191 -6.58 -18.17 -2.67
CA ALA A 191 -7.93 -18.11 -3.26
C ALA A 191 -9.04 -17.51 -2.36
N ASN A 192 -8.74 -17.22 -1.10
CA ASN A 192 -9.62 -16.58 -0.11
C ASN A 192 -9.20 -15.13 0.24
N GLY A 193 -8.37 -14.51 -0.57
CA GLY A 193 -8.22 -13.05 -0.54
C GLY A 193 -7.22 -12.45 0.44
N ALA A 194 -6.56 -13.20 1.28
CA ALA A 194 -5.49 -12.71 2.15
C ALA A 194 -4.33 -13.73 2.22
N ALA A 195 -3.13 -13.26 2.50
CA ALA A 195 -2.04 -14.17 2.80
C ALA A 195 -2.44 -15.07 3.98
N VAL A 196 -2.73 -16.34 3.70
CA VAL A 196 -3.16 -17.29 4.73
C VAL A 196 -1.97 -17.70 5.57
N HIS A 197 -0.83 -17.85 4.94
CA HIS A 197 0.39 -18.32 5.58
C HIS A 197 1.52 -17.27 5.51
N PRO A 198 2.44 -17.27 6.48
CA PRO A 198 3.60 -16.39 6.47
C PRO A 198 4.47 -16.49 5.22
N LYS A 199 4.55 -17.67 4.57
CA LYS A 199 5.27 -17.87 3.31
C LYS A 199 4.70 -17.08 2.13
N ASP A 200 3.40 -16.75 2.18
CA ASP A 200 2.68 -16.04 1.13
C ASP A 200 2.89 -14.51 1.22
N LEU A 201 3.49 -14.03 2.32
CA LEU A 201 3.80 -12.63 2.53
C LEU A 201 5.04 -12.21 1.74
N ALA A 202 5.03 -10.99 1.19
CA ALA A 202 6.22 -10.40 0.61
C ALA A 202 7.41 -10.41 1.59
N PRO A 203 8.66 -10.49 1.11
CA PRO A 203 9.84 -10.33 1.96
C PRO A 203 9.77 -9.04 2.77
N ILE A 204 10.26 -9.06 4.01
CA ILE A 204 10.35 -7.85 4.83
C ILE A 204 11.37 -6.93 4.18
N ALA A 205 10.91 -5.78 3.69
CA ALA A 205 11.79 -4.78 3.11
C ALA A 205 12.77 -4.27 4.17
N ARG A 206 14.06 -4.19 3.82
CA ARG A 206 15.05 -3.55 4.68
C ARG A 206 14.85 -2.03 4.59
N SER A 207 14.39 -1.41 5.66
CA SER A 207 14.38 0.04 5.75
C SER A 207 15.82 0.54 5.93
N ALA A 208 16.23 1.51 5.14
CA ALA A 208 17.51 2.18 5.39
C ALA A 208 17.43 3.01 6.69
N ALA A 209 18.50 3.01 7.47
CA ALA A 209 18.57 3.88 8.63
C ALA A 209 18.56 5.36 8.21
N PRO A 210 18.01 6.27 9.03
CA PRO A 210 18.07 7.68 8.73
C PRO A 210 19.52 8.17 8.74
N HIS A 211 19.87 9.01 7.77
CA HIS A 211 21.16 9.69 7.72
C HIS A 211 21.13 10.91 8.65
N THR A 212 21.74 10.78 9.82
CA THR A 212 21.77 11.84 10.86
C THR A 212 22.95 12.80 10.71
N GLY A 213 23.88 12.50 9.79
CA GLY A 213 25.17 13.19 9.67
C GLY A 213 26.21 12.72 10.71
N ASN A 214 25.86 11.79 11.60
CA ASN A 214 26.75 11.19 12.58
C ASN A 214 26.92 9.68 12.27
N ALA A 215 28.07 9.31 11.73
CA ALA A 215 28.34 7.94 11.27
C ALA A 215 28.15 6.87 12.37
N LYS A 216 28.50 7.18 13.63
CA LYS A 216 28.31 6.23 14.75
C LYS A 216 26.84 6.05 15.09
N LEU A 217 26.04 7.09 14.99
CA LEU A 217 24.59 7.04 15.24
C LEU A 217 23.88 6.31 14.10
N ASP A 218 24.25 6.58 12.85
CA ASP A 218 23.73 5.92 11.66
C ASP A 218 24.00 4.41 11.71
N GLN A 219 25.24 4.02 12.06
CA GLN A 219 25.61 2.62 12.25
C GLN A 219 24.82 1.95 13.38
N LYS A 220 24.59 2.64 14.51
CA LYS A 220 23.74 2.15 15.59
C LYS A 220 22.31 1.92 15.12
N TYR A 221 21.73 2.86 14.38
CA TYR A 221 20.37 2.75 13.85
C TYR A 221 20.25 1.63 12.83
N GLN A 222 21.21 1.49 11.93
CA GLN A 222 21.26 0.39 10.98
C GLN A 222 21.27 -0.97 11.70
N LYS A 223 22.12 -1.14 12.71
CA LYS A 223 22.18 -2.36 13.50
C LYS A 223 20.86 -2.67 14.21
N GLN A 224 20.15 -1.67 14.71
CA GLN A 224 18.82 -1.86 15.32
C GLN A 224 17.78 -2.34 14.30
N GLN A 225 17.80 -1.79 13.09
CA GLN A 225 16.90 -2.21 11.99
C GLN A 225 17.20 -3.64 11.53
N ASP A 226 18.48 -3.98 11.38
CA ASP A 226 18.88 -5.34 11.02
C ASP A 226 18.45 -6.36 12.09
N GLN A 227 18.56 -6.02 13.38
CA GLN A 227 18.08 -6.86 14.46
C GLN A 227 16.55 -7.01 14.47
N LEU A 228 15.81 -5.93 14.18
CA LEU A 228 14.35 -6.00 14.06
C LEU A 228 13.95 -6.91 12.91
N ASN A 229 14.54 -6.72 11.74
CA ASN A 229 14.27 -7.53 10.56
C ASN A 229 14.60 -9.02 10.81
N ALA A 230 15.70 -9.32 11.49
CA ALA A 230 16.06 -10.69 11.85
C ALA A 230 15.01 -11.33 12.78
N ARG A 231 14.52 -10.60 13.78
CA ARG A 231 13.45 -11.07 14.69
C ARG A 231 12.14 -11.31 13.94
N GLN A 232 11.74 -10.38 13.10
CA GLN A 232 10.51 -10.50 12.29
C GLN A 232 10.57 -11.69 11.33
N ASN A 233 11.73 -11.96 10.72
CA ASN A 233 11.93 -13.16 9.90
C ASN A 233 11.86 -14.46 10.73
N GLN A 234 12.41 -14.47 11.94
CA GLN A 234 12.28 -15.62 12.84
C GLN A 234 10.83 -15.86 13.25
N ASP A 235 10.06 -14.81 13.56
CA ASP A 235 8.64 -14.93 13.90
C ASP A 235 7.84 -15.51 12.72
N ARG A 236 8.12 -15.06 11.50
CA ARG A 236 7.55 -15.63 10.27
C ARG A 236 7.83 -17.13 10.16
N GLN A 237 9.09 -17.52 10.27
CA GLN A 237 9.49 -18.91 10.15
C GLN A 237 8.84 -19.78 11.21
N LYS A 238 8.78 -19.32 12.45
CA LYS A 238 8.12 -20.05 13.55
C LYS A 238 6.63 -20.26 13.29
N LEU A 239 5.92 -19.19 12.88
CA LEU A 239 4.49 -19.29 12.57
C LEU A 239 4.25 -20.21 11.38
N GLN A 240 5.07 -20.12 10.32
CA GLN A 240 4.99 -21.01 9.16
C GLN A 240 5.16 -22.49 9.57
N GLN A 241 6.20 -22.79 10.33
CA GLN A 241 6.43 -24.16 10.82
C GLN A 241 5.29 -24.71 11.68
N GLN A 242 4.68 -23.84 12.49
CA GLN A 242 3.52 -24.21 13.29
C GLN A 242 2.32 -24.56 12.42
N GLN A 243 2.02 -23.75 11.43
CA GLN A 243 0.92 -23.94 10.48
C GLN A 243 1.14 -25.20 9.61
N ASP A 244 2.36 -25.41 9.13
CA ASP A 244 2.72 -26.60 8.34
C ASP A 244 2.53 -27.91 9.16
N LYS A 245 2.93 -27.90 10.43
CA LYS A 245 2.69 -29.05 11.33
C LYS A 245 1.20 -29.32 11.55
N GLU A 246 0.40 -28.27 11.62
CA GLU A 246 -1.06 -28.41 11.77
C GLU A 246 -1.69 -29.01 10.51
N HIS A 247 -1.29 -28.58 9.33
CA HIS A 247 -1.73 -29.18 8.06
C HIS A 247 -1.33 -30.65 7.96
N GLN A 248 -0.09 -30.99 8.32
CA GLN A 248 0.36 -32.39 8.33
C GLN A 248 -0.47 -33.25 9.27
N ARG A 249 -0.84 -32.77 10.45
CA ARG A 249 -1.73 -33.48 11.38
C ARG A 249 -3.13 -33.66 10.79
N GLN A 250 -3.69 -32.64 10.19
CA GLN A 250 -5.01 -32.70 9.56
C GLN A 250 -5.04 -33.66 8.37
N SER A 251 -4.02 -33.65 7.54
CA SER A 251 -3.87 -34.57 6.42
C SER A 251 -3.85 -36.03 6.90
N LYS A 252 -3.07 -36.32 7.95
CA LYS A 252 -3.03 -37.66 8.55
C LYS A 252 -4.36 -38.09 9.17
N GLN A 253 -5.16 -37.16 9.68
CA GLN A 253 -6.45 -37.43 10.33
C GLN A 253 -7.64 -37.39 9.34
N GLN A 254 -7.42 -37.23 8.04
CA GLN A 254 -8.47 -37.11 7.03
C GLN A 254 -9.55 -36.07 7.44
N ALA A 255 -9.11 -34.92 7.92
CA ALA A 255 -10.00 -33.88 8.44
C ALA A 255 -11.08 -33.48 7.44
N SER A 256 -12.29 -33.23 7.92
CA SER A 256 -13.41 -32.79 7.08
C SER A 256 -13.12 -31.43 6.43
N LYS A 257 -13.74 -31.15 5.27
CA LYS A 257 -13.60 -29.86 4.55
C LYS A 257 -13.89 -28.65 5.45
N VAL A 258 -14.90 -28.78 6.34
CA VAL A 258 -15.27 -27.71 7.28
C VAL A 258 -14.14 -27.43 8.27
N LYS A 259 -13.53 -28.47 8.83
CA LYS A 259 -12.40 -28.34 9.78
C LYS A 259 -11.17 -27.73 9.09
N THR A 260 -10.92 -28.10 7.85
CA THR A 260 -9.84 -27.51 7.05
C THR A 260 -10.08 -26.02 6.81
N GLN A 261 -11.29 -25.62 6.41
CA GLN A 261 -11.65 -24.22 6.24
C GLN A 261 -11.51 -23.39 7.52
N GLN A 262 -11.96 -23.91 8.66
CA GLN A 262 -11.80 -23.23 9.95
C GLN A 262 -10.32 -23.04 10.32
N THR A 263 -9.50 -24.02 10.00
CA THR A 263 -8.05 -23.91 10.23
C THR A 263 -7.41 -22.86 9.35
N GLU A 264 -7.76 -22.80 8.06
CA GLU A 264 -7.29 -21.77 7.15
C GLU A 264 -7.69 -20.36 7.62
N GLN A 265 -8.92 -20.17 8.05
CA GLN A 265 -9.37 -18.89 8.62
C GLN A 265 -8.56 -18.49 9.86
N ARG A 266 -8.25 -19.44 10.73
CA ARG A 266 -7.40 -19.19 11.91
C ARG A 266 -5.97 -18.86 11.50
N HIS A 267 -5.39 -19.56 10.54
CA HIS A 267 -4.05 -19.30 10.01
C HIS A 267 -3.97 -17.89 9.40
N GLN A 268 -4.98 -17.52 8.66
CA GLN A 268 -5.12 -16.17 8.11
C GLN A 268 -5.11 -15.10 9.22
N GLN A 269 -5.93 -15.27 10.25
CA GLN A 269 -5.97 -14.34 11.38
C GLN A 269 -4.61 -14.25 12.10
N GLN A 270 -3.95 -15.38 12.34
CA GLN A 270 -2.62 -15.42 12.96
C GLN A 270 -1.57 -14.70 12.12
N THR A 271 -1.59 -14.90 10.80
CA THR A 271 -0.67 -14.25 9.84
C THR A 271 -0.90 -12.75 9.82
N HIS A 272 -2.15 -12.29 9.82
CA HIS A 272 -2.51 -10.87 9.90
C HIS A 272 -2.07 -10.23 11.22
N GLN A 273 -2.31 -10.89 12.36
CA GLN A 273 -1.90 -10.38 13.67
C GLN A 273 -0.37 -10.25 13.77
N MET A 274 0.36 -11.22 13.24
CA MET A 274 1.82 -11.13 13.16
C MET A 274 2.27 -9.95 12.30
N GLN A 275 1.68 -9.78 11.12
CA GLN A 275 2.00 -8.68 10.20
C GLN A 275 1.69 -7.31 10.81
N ALA A 276 0.53 -7.14 11.44
CA ALA A 276 0.16 -5.90 12.13
C ALA A 276 1.15 -5.55 13.25
N ARG A 277 1.57 -6.55 14.04
CA ARG A 277 2.58 -6.39 15.11
C ARG A 277 3.94 -5.99 14.52
N HIS A 278 4.38 -6.59 13.42
CA HIS A 278 5.62 -6.24 12.75
C HIS A 278 5.59 -4.80 12.23
N THR A 279 4.49 -4.37 11.63
CA THR A 279 4.30 -2.98 11.18
C THR A 279 4.39 -2.00 12.36
N GLN A 280 3.70 -2.28 13.46
CA GLN A 280 3.75 -1.44 14.65
C GLN A 280 5.17 -1.34 15.23
N GLN A 281 5.91 -2.45 15.28
CA GLN A 281 7.30 -2.46 15.73
C GLN A 281 8.19 -1.61 14.84
N SER A 282 8.03 -1.70 13.52
CA SER A 282 8.78 -0.91 12.54
C SER A 282 8.48 0.58 12.68
N GLN A 283 7.21 0.96 12.82
CA GLN A 283 6.79 2.34 13.04
C GLN A 283 7.35 2.92 14.34
N GLN A 284 7.27 2.17 15.45
CA GLN A 284 7.83 2.60 16.74
C GLN A 284 9.34 2.79 16.67
N MET A 285 10.05 1.93 15.96
CA MET A 285 11.48 2.08 15.76
C MET A 285 11.80 3.34 14.95
N GLN A 286 11.11 3.58 13.86
CA GLN A 286 11.29 4.79 13.04
C GLN A 286 11.01 6.06 13.85
N GLN A 287 9.93 6.10 14.64
CA GLN A 287 9.63 7.23 15.52
C GLN A 287 10.74 7.49 16.54
N ARG A 288 11.31 6.45 17.15
CA ARG A 288 12.44 6.58 18.08
C ARG A 288 13.70 7.08 17.39
N GLN A 289 13.95 6.68 16.16
CA GLN A 289 15.12 7.09 15.38
C GLN A 289 14.97 8.51 14.83
N SER A 290 13.76 8.98 14.51
CA SER A 290 13.49 10.35 14.08
C SER A 290 13.39 11.34 15.23
N GLY A 291 12.96 10.94 16.42
CA GLY A 291 12.85 11.79 17.61
C GLY A 291 14.15 11.97 18.40
N GLY A 292 15.16 11.15 18.16
CA GLY A 292 16.44 11.18 18.91
C GLY A 292 17.47 12.22 18.43
N GLY A 293 17.15 13.00 17.38
CA GLY A 293 18.06 14.01 16.82
C GLY A 293 17.95 15.43 17.43
N GLY A 294 17.05 15.64 18.38
CA GLY A 294 16.72 16.98 18.90
C GLY A 294 16.94 17.15 20.40
N GLY A 295 18.12 16.87 20.92
CA GLY A 295 18.32 17.04 22.36
C GLY A 295 19.76 17.04 22.79
N SER A 296 20.48 18.15 22.62
CA SER A 296 21.54 18.61 23.52
C SER A 296 22.12 19.94 23.06
N HIS A 297 21.43 21.04 23.35
CA HIS A 297 22.10 22.32 23.66
C HIS A 297 21.40 22.89 24.89
N GLY A 298 21.90 22.49 26.04
CA GLY A 298 21.48 22.96 27.33
C GLY A 298 22.69 23.35 28.18
N GLY A 299 22.89 24.63 28.38
CA GLY A 299 23.33 25.21 29.64
C GLY A 299 24.77 24.98 30.10
N GLY A 300 25.69 25.79 29.62
CA GLY A 300 26.88 26.19 30.35
C GLY A 300 26.60 27.45 31.14
N GLY A 301 26.15 27.36 32.37
CA GLY A 301 26.13 28.46 33.30
C GLY A 301 27.56 28.78 33.75
N GLY A 302 28.07 29.92 33.37
CA GLY A 302 29.27 30.53 33.94
C GLY A 302 28.88 31.57 35.00
N ARG A 303 29.20 31.27 36.23
CA ARG A 303 29.29 32.27 37.27
C ARG A 303 30.57 33.08 37.03
N HIS A 304 30.50 34.37 36.96
CA HIS A 304 31.23 35.35 37.73
C HIS A 304 30.59 36.72 37.56
#